data_50f83995f865962b060e59b8f56e78aa
#
_entry.id   50f83995f865962b060e59b8f56e78aa
#
_cell.length_a   1.000
_cell.length_b   1.000
_cell.length_c   1.000
_cell.angle_alpha   90.00
_cell.angle_beta   90.00
_cell.angle_gamma   90.00
#
_symmetry.space_group_name_H-M   'P 1'
#
loop_
_entity.id
_entity.type
_entity.pdbx_description
1 polymer ?
#
loop_
_entity_poly.entity_id
_entity_poly.type
_entity_poly.pdbx_seq_one_letter_code
_entity_poly.pdbx_strand_id
1 'polypeptide(L)'
;MPMFYLSSYLEQRRDEYYDRLLAVSQNDDWTGWCEFFLCAVEAQATENMGKVRKILNLYDELKPKVVEWTHSQYAVIALDWIFEHPVFGGPDFVKSVAIPAPTAKRILRILREQGMLKAVREGRGRQGAILSLPKLLNAAEGYNAFAE
;
A
#
# COMPACT_ATOMS: atom_id res chain seq x y z
N MET A 1 -0.13 -0.30 -5.81
CA MET A 1 0.60 -1.52 -6.24
C MET A 1 1.99 -1.47 -5.64
N PRO A 2 2.48 -2.52 -4.98
CA PRO A 2 3.89 -2.58 -4.62
C PRO A 2 4.70 -2.55 -5.91
N MET A 3 5.46 -1.48 -6.11
CA MET A 3 6.29 -1.33 -7.29
C MET A 3 7.66 -1.96 -7.04
N PHE A 4 8.21 -2.58 -8.07
CA PHE A 4 9.52 -3.22 -8.03
C PHE A 4 10.60 -2.13 -8.10
N TYR A 5 11.03 -1.63 -6.94
CA TYR A 5 12.03 -0.56 -6.86
C TYR A 5 13.44 -1.11 -6.75
N LEU A 6 14.01 -1.52 -7.88
CA LEU A 6 15.40 -1.95 -7.93
C LEU A 6 16.36 -0.81 -7.55
N SER A 7 15.97 0.44 -7.84
CA SER A 7 16.74 1.63 -7.50
C SER A 7 17.08 1.75 -6.03
N SER A 8 16.18 1.33 -5.13
CA SER A 8 16.44 1.38 -3.68
C SER A 8 17.56 0.43 -3.28
N TYR A 9 17.60 -0.77 -3.85
CA TYR A 9 18.68 -1.74 -3.62
C TYR A 9 20.02 -1.21 -4.15
N LEU A 10 20.02 -0.65 -5.36
CA LEU A 10 21.21 -0.10 -5.98
C LEU A 10 21.76 1.11 -5.22
N GLU A 11 20.87 1.96 -4.68
CA GLU A 11 21.27 3.11 -3.87
C GLU A 11 21.87 2.69 -2.53
N GLN A 12 21.31 1.69 -1.86
CA GLN A 12 21.87 1.14 -0.62
C GLN A 12 23.25 0.50 -0.81
N ARG A 13 23.54 0.02 -2.02
CA ARG A 13 24.82 -0.60 -2.40
C ARG A 13 25.54 0.19 -3.51
N ARG A 14 25.49 1.50 -3.40
CA ARG A 14 25.95 2.42 -4.43
C ARG A 14 27.42 2.19 -4.82
N ASP A 15 28.28 2.01 -3.84
CA ASP A 15 29.71 1.81 -4.08
C ASP A 15 29.95 0.49 -4.85
N GLU A 16 29.35 -0.61 -4.41
CA GLU A 16 29.43 -1.91 -5.10
C GLU A 16 28.86 -1.79 -6.54
N TYR A 17 27.76 -1.09 -6.72
CA TYR A 17 27.18 -0.84 -8.04
C TYR A 17 28.16 -0.17 -8.99
N TYR A 18 28.87 0.89 -8.53
CA TYR A 18 29.87 1.58 -9.35
C TYR A 18 31.11 0.73 -9.58
N ASP A 19 31.57 -0.03 -8.60
CA ASP A 19 32.71 -0.95 -8.73
C ASP A 19 32.44 -2.03 -9.78
N ARG A 20 31.21 -2.59 -9.80
CA ARG A 20 30.81 -3.56 -10.83
C ARG A 20 30.75 -2.94 -12.23
N LEU A 21 30.24 -1.72 -12.37
CA LEU A 21 30.24 -1.02 -13.66
C LEU A 21 31.67 -0.72 -14.15
N LEU A 22 32.54 -0.34 -13.22
CA LEU A 22 33.95 -0.09 -13.53
C LEU A 22 34.67 -1.36 -13.96
N ALA A 23 34.41 -2.49 -13.29
CA ALA A 23 34.97 -3.80 -13.64
C ALA A 23 34.55 -4.26 -15.04
N VAL A 24 33.30 -4.00 -15.44
CA VAL A 24 32.84 -4.22 -16.83
C VAL A 24 33.66 -3.37 -17.81
N SER A 25 33.85 -2.09 -17.49
CA SER A 25 34.56 -1.16 -18.40
C SER A 25 36.06 -1.44 -18.51
N GLN A 26 36.69 -1.92 -17.45
CA GLN A 26 38.15 -2.12 -17.40
C GLN A 26 38.57 -3.55 -17.70
N ASN A 27 37.76 -4.53 -17.30
CA ASN A 27 38.13 -5.94 -17.30
C ASN A 27 37.16 -6.83 -18.08
N ASP A 28 36.11 -6.24 -18.71
CA ASP A 28 35.06 -6.97 -19.41
C ASP A 28 34.30 -7.98 -18.49
N ASP A 29 34.20 -7.65 -17.17
CA ASP A 29 33.58 -8.52 -16.15
C ASP A 29 32.04 -8.43 -16.18
N TRP A 30 31.45 -8.92 -17.26
CA TRP A 30 30.00 -9.04 -17.39
C TRP A 30 29.42 -10.09 -16.44
N THR A 31 30.17 -11.11 -16.09
CA THR A 31 29.71 -12.14 -15.15
C THR A 31 29.45 -11.57 -13.77
N GLY A 32 30.42 -10.83 -13.23
CA GLY A 32 30.25 -10.18 -11.92
C GLY A 32 29.12 -9.15 -11.90
N TRP A 33 28.92 -8.43 -13.02
CA TRP A 33 27.78 -7.54 -13.16
C TRP A 33 26.43 -8.28 -13.15
N CYS A 34 26.30 -9.36 -13.92
CA CYS A 34 25.09 -10.16 -13.99
C CYS A 34 24.73 -10.79 -12.63
N GLU A 35 25.73 -11.32 -11.93
CA GLU A 35 25.54 -11.88 -10.58
C GLU A 35 25.02 -10.82 -9.61
N PHE A 36 25.64 -9.65 -9.55
CA PHE A 36 25.19 -8.53 -8.73
C PHE A 36 23.74 -8.13 -9.04
N PHE A 37 23.41 -8.00 -10.32
CA PHE A 37 22.07 -7.61 -10.75
C PHE A 37 21.01 -8.67 -10.41
N LEU A 38 21.31 -9.95 -10.59
CA LEU A 38 20.41 -11.04 -10.23
C LEU A 38 20.19 -11.11 -8.71
N CYS A 39 21.23 -10.91 -7.91
CA CYS A 39 21.10 -10.78 -6.46
C CYS A 39 20.19 -9.59 -6.06
N ALA A 40 20.32 -8.48 -6.78
CA ALA A 40 19.44 -7.33 -6.56
C ALA A 40 17.96 -7.65 -6.84
N VAL A 41 17.70 -8.36 -7.95
CA VAL A 41 16.35 -8.80 -8.33
C VAL A 41 15.77 -9.76 -7.29
N GLU A 42 16.55 -10.76 -6.83
CA GLU A 42 16.14 -11.73 -5.83
C GLU A 42 15.80 -11.06 -4.49
N ALA A 43 16.68 -10.18 -4.01
CA ALA A 43 16.45 -9.44 -2.77
C ALA A 43 15.19 -8.61 -2.83
N GLN A 44 14.99 -7.86 -3.93
CA GLN A 44 13.79 -7.03 -4.11
C GLN A 44 12.52 -7.86 -4.25
N ALA A 45 12.56 -8.98 -4.94
CA ALA A 45 11.43 -9.90 -5.05
C ALA A 45 11.04 -10.46 -3.67
N THR A 46 12.01 -10.84 -2.87
CA THR A 46 11.80 -11.35 -1.50
C THR A 46 11.16 -10.29 -0.60
N GLU A 47 11.64 -9.05 -0.65
CA GLU A 47 11.06 -7.93 0.09
C GLU A 47 9.61 -7.67 -0.33
N ASN A 48 9.35 -7.63 -1.63
CA ASN A 48 8.00 -7.41 -2.16
C ASN A 48 7.03 -8.54 -1.79
N MET A 49 7.47 -9.80 -1.80
CA MET A 49 6.67 -10.91 -1.30
C MET A 49 6.29 -10.74 0.17
N GLY A 50 7.22 -10.23 0.98
CA GLY A 50 6.95 -9.88 2.37
C GLY A 50 5.86 -8.82 2.53
N LYS A 51 5.92 -7.75 1.71
CA LYS A 51 4.90 -6.69 1.69
C LYS A 51 3.53 -7.23 1.26
N VAL A 52 3.48 -8.03 0.20
CA VAL A 52 2.23 -8.64 -0.28
C VAL A 52 1.60 -9.52 0.79
N ARG A 53 2.39 -10.36 1.48
CA ARG A 53 1.88 -11.20 2.58
C ARG A 53 1.29 -10.36 3.72
N LYS A 54 1.94 -9.25 4.09
CA LYS A 54 1.41 -8.32 5.10
C LYS A 54 0.07 -7.72 4.68
N ILE A 55 -0.07 -7.33 3.40
CA ILE A 55 -1.30 -6.76 2.85
C ILE A 55 -2.43 -7.82 2.87
N LEU A 56 -2.16 -9.04 2.45
CA LEU A 56 -3.14 -10.13 2.46
C LEU A 56 -3.58 -10.47 3.89
N ASN A 57 -2.65 -10.59 4.82
CA ASN A 57 -2.96 -10.85 6.23
C ASN A 57 -3.83 -9.71 6.82
N LEU A 58 -3.51 -8.46 6.49
CA LEU A 58 -4.32 -7.31 6.92
C LEU A 58 -5.75 -7.36 6.36
N TYR A 59 -5.90 -7.76 5.09
CA TYR A 59 -7.21 -7.94 4.47
C TYR A 59 -8.03 -9.02 5.20
N ASP A 60 -7.41 -10.18 5.44
CA ASP A 60 -8.05 -11.31 6.14
C ASP A 60 -8.43 -10.95 7.57
N GLU A 61 -7.63 -10.14 8.27
CA GLU A 61 -7.92 -9.61 9.59
C GLU A 61 -9.10 -8.62 9.58
N LEU A 62 -9.12 -7.69 8.62
CA LEU A 62 -10.11 -6.62 8.58
C LEU A 62 -11.47 -7.08 8.07
N LYS A 63 -11.52 -8.06 7.17
CA LYS A 63 -12.75 -8.53 6.56
C LYS A 63 -13.83 -8.93 7.56
N PRO A 64 -13.60 -9.84 8.55
CA PRO A 64 -14.60 -10.16 9.55
C PRO A 64 -14.97 -8.96 10.43
N LYS A 65 -14.00 -8.11 10.81
CA LYS A 65 -14.24 -6.93 11.64
C LYS A 65 -15.17 -5.92 10.95
N VAL A 66 -14.94 -5.65 9.65
CA VAL A 66 -15.77 -4.71 8.89
C VAL A 66 -17.20 -5.24 8.74
N VAL A 67 -17.38 -6.56 8.56
CA VAL A 67 -18.71 -7.19 8.54
C VAL A 67 -19.39 -7.02 9.90
N GLU A 68 -18.69 -7.31 10.99
CA GLU A 68 -19.20 -7.19 12.36
C GLU A 68 -19.58 -5.74 12.70
N TRP A 69 -18.72 -4.76 12.41
CA TRP A 69 -18.98 -3.37 12.75
C TRP A 69 -20.11 -2.75 11.93
N THR A 70 -20.22 -3.12 10.67
CA THR A 70 -21.19 -2.46 9.76
C THR A 70 -22.53 -3.18 9.71
N HIS A 71 -22.58 -4.48 10.03
CA HIS A 71 -23.74 -5.35 9.81
C HIS A 71 -24.37 -5.15 8.42
N SER A 72 -23.51 -5.00 7.38
CA SER A 72 -23.95 -4.65 6.03
C SER A 72 -23.56 -5.73 5.03
N GLN A 73 -24.47 -6.12 4.15
CA GLN A 73 -24.15 -6.98 3.00
C GLN A 73 -23.11 -6.35 2.07
N TYR A 74 -22.90 -5.05 2.15
CA TYR A 74 -21.93 -4.30 1.35
C TYR A 74 -20.56 -4.14 2.02
N ALA A 75 -20.36 -4.75 3.19
CA ALA A 75 -19.13 -4.61 3.97
C ALA A 75 -17.87 -4.99 3.18
N VAL A 76 -17.92 -6.12 2.47
CA VAL A 76 -16.79 -6.63 1.68
C VAL A 76 -16.54 -5.73 0.46
N ILE A 77 -17.58 -5.32 -0.25
CA ILE A 77 -17.46 -4.40 -1.41
C ILE A 77 -16.81 -3.08 -0.99
N ALA A 78 -17.17 -2.55 0.17
CA ALA A 78 -16.55 -1.35 0.71
C ALA A 78 -15.07 -1.57 1.05
N LEU A 79 -14.73 -2.72 1.65
CA LEU A 79 -13.37 -3.07 2.01
C LEU A 79 -12.50 -3.24 0.76
N ASP A 80 -12.97 -3.98 -0.25
CA ASP A 80 -12.27 -4.20 -1.52
C ASP A 80 -11.92 -2.86 -2.18
N TRP A 81 -12.92 -1.98 -2.28
CA TRP A 81 -12.73 -0.65 -2.84
C TRP A 81 -11.66 0.17 -2.07
N ILE A 82 -11.67 0.12 -0.74
CA ILE A 82 -10.70 0.83 0.12
C ILE A 82 -9.29 0.26 -0.07
N PHE A 83 -9.15 -1.05 -0.27
CA PHE A 83 -7.85 -1.68 -0.53
C PHE A 83 -7.30 -1.30 -1.92
N GLU A 84 -8.15 -1.07 -2.90
CA GLU A 84 -7.76 -0.54 -4.21
C GLU A 84 -7.38 0.96 -4.15
N HIS A 85 -8.00 1.70 -3.22
CA HIS A 85 -7.84 3.14 -3.08
C HIS A 85 -7.49 3.50 -1.62
N PRO A 86 -6.24 3.26 -1.18
CA PRO A 86 -5.85 3.41 0.23
C PRO A 86 -5.85 4.88 0.73
N VAL A 87 -5.87 5.85 -0.19
CA VAL A 87 -6.07 7.28 0.09
C VAL A 87 -7.13 7.80 -0.87
N PHE A 88 -8.23 8.33 -0.35
CA PHE A 88 -9.38 8.72 -1.17
C PHE A 88 -10.20 9.87 -0.57
N GLY A 89 -10.93 10.57 -1.42
CA GLY A 89 -11.96 11.51 -0.98
C GLY A 89 -13.25 10.79 -0.54
N GLY A 90 -13.82 11.17 0.58
CA GLY A 90 -15.10 10.59 1.03
C GLY A 90 -16.24 10.70 -0.03
N PRO A 91 -16.39 11.82 -0.74
CA PRO A 91 -17.33 11.92 -1.86
C PRO A 91 -17.02 10.98 -3.03
N ASP A 92 -15.74 10.71 -3.31
CA ASP A 92 -15.33 9.83 -4.41
C ASP A 92 -15.70 8.38 -4.11
N PHE A 93 -15.48 7.93 -2.87
CA PHE A 93 -15.99 6.64 -2.42
C PHE A 93 -17.50 6.50 -2.65
N VAL A 94 -18.29 7.46 -2.19
CA VAL A 94 -19.75 7.41 -2.32
C VAL A 94 -20.22 7.38 -3.77
N LYS A 95 -19.48 8.00 -4.70
CA LYS A 95 -19.82 8.04 -6.14
C LYS A 95 -19.41 6.78 -6.89
N SER A 96 -18.27 6.21 -6.55
CA SER A 96 -17.65 5.14 -7.35
C SER A 96 -17.83 3.74 -6.80
N VAL A 97 -18.09 3.59 -5.50
CA VAL A 97 -18.39 2.28 -4.91
C VAL A 97 -19.79 1.82 -5.32
N ALA A 98 -19.94 0.55 -5.68
CA ALA A 98 -21.21 -0.06 -6.07
C ALA A 98 -22.14 -0.30 -4.86
N ILE A 99 -22.41 0.75 -4.07
CA ILE A 99 -23.20 0.74 -2.84
C ILE A 99 -24.16 1.94 -2.84
N PRO A 100 -25.42 1.79 -2.39
CA PRO A 100 -26.34 2.93 -2.23
C PRO A 100 -25.73 4.04 -1.36
N ALA A 101 -25.80 5.30 -1.81
CA ALA A 101 -25.12 6.44 -1.19
C ALA A 101 -25.37 6.61 0.33
N PRO A 102 -26.59 6.42 0.86
CA PRO A 102 -26.81 6.46 2.30
C PRO A 102 -26.04 5.39 3.06
N THR A 103 -25.99 4.17 2.51
CA THR A 103 -25.26 3.04 3.09
C THR A 103 -23.74 3.25 3.03
N ALA A 104 -23.22 3.75 1.90
CA ALA A 104 -21.82 4.09 1.73
C ALA A 104 -21.35 5.13 2.77
N LYS A 105 -22.14 6.21 2.96
CA LYS A 105 -21.87 7.23 4.00
C LYS A 105 -21.88 6.64 5.41
N ARG A 106 -22.84 5.76 5.73
CA ARG A 106 -22.92 5.07 7.02
C ARG A 106 -21.70 4.19 7.26
N ILE A 107 -21.29 3.41 6.27
CA ILE A 107 -20.08 2.55 6.37
C ILE A 107 -18.85 3.41 6.63
N LEU A 108 -18.59 4.46 5.86
CA LEU A 108 -17.45 5.35 6.08
C LEU A 108 -17.42 5.92 7.50
N ARG A 109 -18.59 6.36 8.02
CA ARG A 109 -18.68 6.88 9.39
C ARG A 109 -18.25 5.81 10.39
N ILE A 110 -18.80 4.59 10.30
CA ILE A 110 -18.47 3.48 11.20
C ILE A 110 -16.96 3.16 11.15
N LEU A 111 -16.38 3.03 9.95
CA LEU A 111 -14.97 2.71 9.81
C LEU A 111 -14.04 3.80 10.38
N ARG A 112 -14.47 5.06 10.34
CA ARG A 112 -13.77 6.17 11.02
C ARG A 112 -13.92 6.08 12.54
N GLU A 113 -15.11 5.83 13.04
CA GLU A 113 -15.40 5.67 14.48
C GLU A 113 -14.63 4.50 15.10
N GLN A 114 -14.44 3.42 14.34
CA GLN A 114 -13.63 2.25 14.72
C GLN A 114 -12.10 2.48 14.54
N GLY A 115 -11.68 3.66 14.10
CA GLY A 115 -10.27 4.00 13.91
C GLY A 115 -9.58 3.31 12.73
N MET A 116 -10.32 2.55 11.92
CA MET A 116 -9.76 1.90 10.72
C MET A 116 -9.33 2.93 9.67
N LEU A 117 -10.17 3.96 9.46
CA LEU A 117 -9.89 5.06 8.55
C LEU A 117 -9.54 6.32 9.32
N LYS A 118 -8.50 7.02 8.87
CA LYS A 118 -8.07 8.30 9.43
C LYS A 118 -8.18 9.41 8.40
N ALA A 119 -8.52 10.62 8.86
CA ALA A 119 -8.54 11.78 8.00
C ALA A 119 -7.10 12.30 7.82
N VAL A 120 -6.62 12.30 6.58
CA VAL A 120 -5.41 13.01 6.18
C VAL A 120 -5.68 14.51 6.10
N ARG A 121 -6.90 14.86 5.68
CA ARG A 121 -7.43 16.23 5.67
C ARG A 121 -8.91 16.21 6.02
N GLU A 122 -9.30 16.98 7.03
CA GLU A 122 -10.71 17.16 7.35
C GLU A 122 -11.43 17.96 6.26
N GLY A 123 -12.73 17.64 6.07
CA GLY A 123 -13.55 18.35 5.11
C GLY A 123 -13.82 19.79 5.57
N ARG A 124 -13.75 20.75 4.64
CA ARG A 124 -14.09 22.14 4.88
C ARG A 124 -15.04 22.66 3.78
N GLY A 125 -16.21 23.15 4.17
CA GLY A 125 -17.19 23.68 3.25
C GLY A 125 -17.62 22.65 2.19
N ARG A 126 -17.37 22.95 0.90
CA ARG A 126 -17.69 22.05 -0.22
C ARG A 126 -16.66 20.95 -0.46
N GLN A 127 -15.50 21.04 0.17
CA GLN A 127 -14.44 20.03 0.02
C GLN A 127 -14.66 18.90 1.03
N GLY A 128 -14.85 17.68 0.53
CA GLY A 128 -14.93 16.47 1.36
C GLY A 128 -13.63 16.16 2.07
N ALA A 129 -13.72 15.36 3.15
CA ALA A 129 -12.54 14.85 3.83
C ALA A 129 -11.74 13.91 2.91
N ILE A 130 -10.40 13.95 3.02
CA ILE A 130 -9.51 12.94 2.45
C ILE A 130 -9.21 11.94 3.56
N LEU A 131 -9.53 10.69 3.29
CA LEU A 131 -9.38 9.57 4.21
C LEU A 131 -8.23 8.67 3.76
N SER A 132 -7.62 7.98 4.71
CA SER A 132 -6.63 6.93 4.43
C SER A 132 -6.86 5.71 5.30
N LEU A 133 -6.32 4.58 4.86
CA LEU A 133 -6.15 3.36 5.64
C LEU A 133 -4.66 3.23 6.04
N PRO A 134 -4.24 3.77 7.22
CA PRO A 134 -2.83 3.86 7.59
C PRO A 134 -2.13 2.51 7.63
N LYS A 135 -2.78 1.48 8.17
CA LYS A 135 -2.23 0.12 8.25
C LYS A 135 -1.86 -0.45 6.88
N LEU A 136 -2.69 -0.18 5.86
CA LEU A 136 -2.41 -0.63 4.49
C LEU A 136 -1.23 0.13 3.88
N LEU A 137 -1.17 1.44 4.09
CA LEU A 137 -0.05 2.27 3.63
C LEU A 137 1.26 1.83 4.28
N ASN A 138 1.27 1.60 5.60
CA ASN A 138 2.45 1.10 6.33
C ASN A 138 2.88 -0.29 5.85
N ALA A 139 1.92 -1.19 5.55
CA ALA A 139 2.23 -2.51 5.00
C ALA A 139 2.83 -2.43 3.60
N ALA A 140 2.38 -1.50 2.76
CA ALA A 140 2.87 -1.30 1.40
C ALA A 140 4.27 -0.67 1.38
N GLU A 141 4.52 0.34 2.22
CA GLU A 141 5.83 1.00 2.33
C GLU A 141 6.87 0.13 3.08
N GLY A 142 6.42 -0.76 3.97
CA GLY A 142 7.29 -1.62 4.76
C GLY A 142 7.81 -0.98 6.06
N TYR A 143 7.38 0.24 6.37
CA TYR A 143 7.71 0.97 7.61
C TYR A 143 6.52 1.81 8.09
N ASN A 144 6.52 2.18 9.37
CA ASN A 144 5.43 2.95 9.99
C ASN A 144 5.59 4.45 9.71
N ALA A 145 5.24 4.87 8.49
CA ALA A 145 5.26 6.28 8.09
C ALA A 145 3.97 7.02 8.47
N PHE A 146 2.87 6.28 8.65
CA PHE A 146 1.55 6.85 8.91
C PHE A 146 1.09 6.48 10.32
N ALA A 147 0.61 7.49 11.08
CA ALA A 147 0.08 7.27 12.42
C ALA A 147 -1.16 6.34 12.38
N GLU A 148 -1.11 5.27 13.14
CA GLU A 148 -2.22 4.31 13.30
C GLU A 148 -3.30 4.82 14.27
#